data_6b026d0c145735200b8cac3b6e9b5d6e
#
_entry.id   6b026d0c145735200b8cac3b6e9b5d6e
#
_cell.length_a   1.000
_cell.length_b   1.000
_cell.length_c   1.000
_cell.angle_alpha   90.00
_cell.angle_beta   90.00
_cell.angle_gamma   90.00
#
_symmetry.space_group_name_H-M   'P 1'
#
loop_
_entity.id
_entity.type
_entity.pdbx_description
1 polymer ?
#
loop_
_entity_poly.entity_id
_entity_poly.type
_entity_poly.pdbx_seq_one_letter_code
_entity_poly.pdbx_strand_id
1 'polypeptide(L)'
;MLYLLAQYLEKSISAFRVFDYVTFRAILAGIISLTISIGCGKPVINWLTRLKIGQTVRNDGPQTHLVKSGTPTMGGVLIILSITITTLLVADLSNLYIWVLLFVLISTGALGFIDDYRKVVYKDSKGLPPRAKMLAQSAIAIGTGLFLVYVVKMPNTTEVVVPFFKMIQHPFGIIGFLIITYFVIVGSSNAVNLTDGLDGLVSVPVVLVALGLAV
;
A
#
# COMPACT_ATOMS: atom_id res chain seq x y z
N MET A 1 -0.34 -16.69 8.73
CA MET A 1 0.34 -17.96 9.03
C MET A 1 0.62 -18.14 10.51
N LEU A 2 1.32 -17.22 11.18
CA LEU A 2 1.53 -17.28 12.64
C LEU A 2 0.20 -17.30 13.40
N TYR A 3 -0.79 -16.55 12.95
CA TYR A 3 -2.12 -16.55 13.54
C TYR A 3 -2.77 -17.95 13.48
N LEU A 4 -2.75 -18.62 12.33
CA LEU A 4 -3.27 -19.99 12.19
C LEU A 4 -2.51 -20.99 13.07
N LEU A 5 -1.19 -20.84 13.16
CA LEU A 5 -0.37 -21.66 14.04
C LEU A 5 -0.73 -21.41 15.52
N ALA A 6 -0.92 -20.14 15.90
CA ALA A 6 -1.31 -19.79 17.25
C ALA A 6 -2.67 -20.39 17.63
N GLN A 7 -3.67 -20.33 16.75
CA GLN A 7 -4.97 -20.98 16.96
C GLN A 7 -4.85 -22.50 17.13
N TYR A 8 -3.94 -23.13 16.40
CA TYR A 8 -3.69 -24.56 16.60
C TYR A 8 -3.05 -24.87 17.95
N LEU A 9 -2.05 -24.05 18.34
CA LEU A 9 -1.31 -24.22 19.60
C LEU A 9 -2.11 -23.80 20.83
N GLU A 10 -3.09 -22.91 20.71
CA GLU A 10 -3.98 -22.49 21.79
C GLU A 10 -4.67 -23.69 22.47
N LYS A 11 -4.99 -24.73 21.70
CA LYS A 11 -5.59 -25.96 22.22
C LYS A 11 -4.73 -26.66 23.28
N SER A 12 -3.41 -26.49 23.20
CA SER A 12 -2.43 -27.10 24.09
C SER A 12 -1.82 -26.11 25.08
N ILE A 13 -1.71 -24.84 24.70
CA ILE A 13 -1.02 -23.80 25.47
C ILE A 13 -1.89 -22.54 25.45
N SER A 14 -2.56 -22.25 26.56
CA SER A 14 -3.51 -21.12 26.68
C SER A 14 -2.90 -19.74 26.45
N ALA A 15 -1.57 -19.60 26.56
CA ALA A 15 -0.86 -18.33 26.31
C ALA A 15 -1.03 -17.84 24.84
N PHE A 16 -1.24 -18.74 23.88
CA PHE A 16 -1.45 -18.37 22.48
C PHE A 16 -2.79 -17.68 22.21
N ARG A 17 -3.73 -17.69 23.16
CA ARG A 17 -4.98 -16.92 23.09
C ARG A 17 -4.75 -15.42 22.88
N VAL A 18 -3.58 -14.90 23.25
CA VAL A 18 -3.22 -13.49 23.00
C VAL A 18 -3.28 -13.11 21.52
N PHE A 19 -3.11 -14.06 20.61
CA PHE A 19 -3.21 -13.84 19.17
C PHE A 19 -4.65 -13.57 18.68
N ASP A 20 -5.68 -13.87 19.47
CA ASP A 20 -7.06 -13.54 19.13
C ASP A 20 -7.33 -12.03 19.21
N TYR A 21 -6.57 -11.32 20.03
CA TYR A 21 -6.68 -9.87 20.13
C TYR A 21 -6.09 -9.17 18.91
N VAL A 22 -6.94 -8.41 18.19
CA VAL A 22 -6.52 -7.64 17.00
C VAL A 22 -5.42 -6.63 17.33
N THR A 23 -5.53 -5.97 18.50
CA THR A 23 -4.53 -5.00 18.98
C THR A 23 -3.15 -5.63 19.18
N PHE A 24 -3.09 -6.84 19.74
CA PHE A 24 -1.83 -7.57 19.89
C PHE A 24 -1.22 -7.87 18.53
N ARG A 25 -2.00 -8.39 17.60
CA ARG A 25 -1.55 -8.68 16.24
C ARG A 25 -1.10 -7.43 15.49
N ALA A 26 -1.78 -6.30 15.69
CA ALA A 26 -1.42 -5.03 15.07
C ALA A 26 -0.06 -4.51 15.57
N ILE A 27 0.17 -4.56 16.90
CA ILE A 27 1.45 -4.17 17.49
C ILE A 27 2.57 -5.11 17.00
N LEU A 28 2.33 -6.41 17.04
CA LEU A 28 3.28 -7.41 16.55
C LEU A 28 3.61 -7.20 15.07
N ALA A 29 2.62 -6.91 14.25
CA ALA A 29 2.81 -6.59 12.84
C ALA A 29 3.69 -5.36 12.65
N GLY A 30 3.46 -4.30 13.43
CA GLY A 30 4.31 -3.10 13.41
C GLY A 30 5.77 -3.41 13.73
N ILE A 31 6.02 -4.18 14.80
CA ILE A 31 7.37 -4.58 15.20
C ILE A 31 8.05 -5.44 14.13
N ILE A 32 7.35 -6.44 13.58
CA ILE A 32 7.90 -7.32 12.54
C ILE A 32 8.22 -6.52 11.28
N SER A 33 7.29 -5.68 10.81
CA SER A 33 7.49 -4.87 9.62
C SER A 33 8.67 -3.90 9.76
N LEU A 34 8.80 -3.26 10.93
CA LEU A 34 9.92 -2.38 11.25
C LEU A 34 11.24 -3.15 11.28
N THR A 35 11.27 -4.32 11.90
CA THR A 35 12.46 -5.18 11.96
C THR A 35 12.91 -5.62 10.57
N ILE A 36 11.97 -6.02 9.71
CA ILE A 36 12.27 -6.37 8.31
C ILE A 36 12.83 -5.15 7.57
N SER A 37 12.18 -3.99 7.71
CA SER A 37 12.59 -2.76 7.02
C SER A 37 13.99 -2.30 7.43
N ILE A 38 14.32 -2.34 8.72
CA ILE A 38 15.65 -1.98 9.22
C ILE A 38 16.69 -3.04 8.83
N GLY A 39 16.38 -4.31 9.03
CA GLY A 39 17.30 -5.42 8.76
C GLY A 39 17.62 -5.60 7.29
N CYS A 40 16.62 -5.47 6.41
CA CYS A 40 16.77 -5.61 4.96
C CYS A 40 17.12 -4.29 4.26
N GLY A 41 17.09 -3.15 4.95
CA GLY A 41 17.34 -1.83 4.37
C GLY A 41 18.69 -1.74 3.66
N LYS A 42 19.78 -1.99 4.38
CA LYS A 42 21.14 -1.95 3.80
C LYS A 42 21.34 -2.92 2.63
N PRO A 43 20.99 -4.22 2.72
CA PRO A 43 21.05 -5.15 1.60
C PRO A 43 20.29 -4.67 0.37
N VAL A 44 19.06 -4.18 0.55
CA VAL A 44 18.21 -3.69 -0.56
C VAL A 44 18.80 -2.43 -1.19
N ILE A 45 19.24 -1.46 -0.39
CA ILE A 45 19.91 -0.25 -0.90
C ILE A 45 21.16 -0.63 -1.71
N ASN A 46 22.01 -1.52 -1.19
CA ASN A 46 23.21 -1.98 -1.89
C ASN A 46 22.86 -2.71 -3.19
N TRP A 47 21.80 -3.51 -3.21
CA TRP A 47 21.33 -4.20 -4.41
C TRP A 47 20.86 -3.20 -5.47
N LEU A 48 20.03 -2.21 -5.07
CA LEU A 48 19.56 -1.15 -5.96
C LEU A 48 20.71 -0.32 -6.53
N THR A 49 21.70 0.01 -5.69
CA THR A 49 22.90 0.75 -6.11
C THR A 49 23.73 -0.04 -7.14
N ARG A 50 23.90 -1.37 -6.93
CA ARG A 50 24.62 -2.25 -7.87
C ARG A 50 23.93 -2.33 -9.23
N LEU A 51 22.59 -2.30 -9.25
CA LEU A 51 21.82 -2.26 -10.49
C LEU A 51 21.95 -0.91 -11.22
N LYS A 52 22.72 0.03 -10.68
CA LYS A 52 22.84 1.42 -11.20
C LYS A 52 21.47 2.10 -11.33
N ILE A 53 20.53 1.74 -10.47
CA ILE A 53 19.21 2.34 -10.37
C ILE A 53 19.39 3.66 -9.60
N GLY A 54 20.06 4.64 -10.23
CA GLY A 54 20.24 5.97 -9.69
C GLY A 54 19.29 6.96 -10.35
N GLN A 55 18.82 7.92 -9.58
CA GLN A 55 17.93 8.96 -10.07
C GLN A 55 18.59 9.77 -11.18
N THR A 56 18.01 9.79 -12.38
CA THR A 56 18.36 10.77 -13.43
C THR A 56 17.70 12.09 -13.05
N VAL A 57 18.49 13.02 -12.56
CA VAL A 57 18.00 14.37 -12.22
C VAL A 57 17.74 15.13 -13.50
N ARG A 58 16.56 15.76 -13.60
CA ARG A 58 16.24 16.67 -14.70
C ARG A 58 17.10 17.90 -14.61
N ASN A 59 17.64 18.38 -15.75
CA ASN A 59 18.49 19.57 -15.78
C ASN A 59 17.72 20.89 -15.52
N ASP A 60 16.38 20.82 -15.50
CA ASP A 60 15.48 21.98 -15.36
C ASP A 60 15.05 22.22 -13.91
N GLY A 61 15.60 21.45 -12.94
CA GLY A 61 15.25 21.53 -11.51
C GLY A 61 16.20 22.42 -10.69
N PRO A 62 15.86 22.73 -9.42
CA PRO A 62 16.74 23.46 -8.52
C PRO A 62 18.12 22.79 -8.39
N GLN A 63 19.19 23.58 -8.28
CA GLN A 63 20.57 23.07 -8.20
C GLN A 63 20.79 22.12 -7.00
N THR A 64 19.99 22.23 -5.94
CA THR A 64 20.01 21.31 -4.80
C THR A 64 19.66 19.86 -5.17
N HIS A 65 18.97 19.64 -6.30
CA HIS A 65 18.65 18.30 -6.81
C HIS A 65 19.86 17.62 -7.48
N LEU A 66 20.85 18.37 -7.96
CA LEU A 66 22.05 17.82 -8.59
C LEU A 66 22.93 17.05 -7.60
N VAL A 67 22.89 17.41 -6.31
CA VAL A 67 23.64 16.73 -5.24
C VAL A 67 23.12 15.28 -5.03
N LYS A 68 21.88 14.98 -5.47
CA LYS A 68 21.24 13.66 -5.34
C LYS A 68 21.48 12.73 -6.53
N SER A 69 22.25 13.17 -7.51
CA SER A 69 22.65 12.33 -8.63
C SER A 69 23.37 11.07 -8.11
N GLY A 70 22.81 9.90 -8.41
CA GLY A 70 23.34 8.61 -7.93
C GLY A 70 22.70 8.05 -6.67
N THR A 71 21.79 8.77 -6.01
CA THR A 71 21.00 8.19 -4.91
C THR A 71 20.10 7.08 -5.45
N PRO A 72 20.12 5.86 -4.86
CA PRO A 72 19.26 4.77 -5.32
C PRO A 72 17.79 5.17 -5.14
N THR A 73 16.99 4.93 -6.16
CA THR A 73 15.54 5.09 -6.17
C THR A 73 14.84 3.73 -6.03
N MET A 74 13.52 3.69 -5.96
CA MET A 74 12.69 2.48 -5.85
C MET A 74 12.74 1.79 -4.46
N GLY A 75 13.11 2.52 -3.41
CA GLY A 75 13.09 2.01 -2.02
C GLY A 75 11.71 1.55 -1.54
N GLY A 76 10.64 2.00 -2.18
CA GLY A 76 9.27 1.56 -1.91
C GLY A 76 9.04 0.05 -2.03
N VAL A 77 9.88 -0.66 -2.80
CA VAL A 77 9.85 -2.13 -2.90
C VAL A 77 10.06 -2.77 -1.53
N LEU A 78 11.00 -2.26 -0.73
CA LEU A 78 11.25 -2.76 0.62
C LEU A 78 10.02 -2.59 1.52
N ILE A 79 9.36 -1.43 1.42
CA ILE A 79 8.17 -1.12 2.23
C ILE A 79 7.04 -2.09 1.86
N ILE A 80 6.75 -2.27 0.57
CA ILE A 80 5.71 -3.18 0.09
C ILE A 80 5.99 -4.61 0.52
N LEU A 81 7.23 -5.08 0.38
CA LEU A 81 7.62 -6.42 0.82
C LEU A 81 7.47 -6.59 2.33
N SER A 82 7.92 -5.62 3.13
CA SER A 82 7.79 -5.67 4.59
C SER A 82 6.33 -5.75 5.03
N ILE A 83 5.46 -4.92 4.45
CA ILE A 83 4.02 -4.93 4.76
C ILE A 83 3.40 -6.25 4.30
N THR A 84 3.68 -6.71 3.08
CA THR A 84 3.10 -7.93 2.53
C THR A 84 3.49 -9.16 3.35
N ILE A 85 4.79 -9.34 3.64
CA ILE A 85 5.29 -10.46 4.43
C ILE A 85 4.66 -10.44 5.82
N THR A 86 4.66 -9.29 6.47
CA THR A 86 4.12 -9.15 7.83
C THR A 86 2.62 -9.44 7.86
N THR A 87 1.87 -8.93 6.89
CA THR A 87 0.42 -9.18 6.78
C THR A 87 0.15 -10.68 6.60
N LEU A 88 0.87 -11.35 5.71
CA LEU A 88 0.73 -12.80 5.50
C LEU A 88 1.10 -13.63 6.75
N LEU A 89 2.02 -13.14 7.57
CA LEU A 89 2.42 -13.82 8.80
C LEU A 89 1.38 -13.67 9.92
N VAL A 90 0.86 -12.47 10.14
CA VAL A 90 0.15 -12.11 11.37
C VAL A 90 -1.35 -11.91 11.18
N ALA A 91 -1.80 -11.55 9.96
CA ALA A 91 -3.21 -11.31 9.70
C ALA A 91 -4.02 -12.61 9.64
N ASP A 92 -5.32 -12.45 9.85
CA ASP A 92 -6.29 -13.52 9.62
C ASP A 92 -6.56 -13.68 8.12
N LEU A 93 -5.91 -14.65 7.51
CA LEU A 93 -6.01 -14.91 6.07
C LEU A 93 -7.36 -15.48 5.64
N SER A 94 -8.24 -15.84 6.58
CA SER A 94 -9.62 -16.24 6.26
C SER A 94 -10.48 -15.02 5.91
N ASN A 95 -10.06 -13.83 6.31
CA ASN A 95 -10.75 -12.59 6.02
C ASN A 95 -10.42 -12.10 4.59
N LEU A 96 -11.41 -12.09 3.71
CA LEU A 96 -11.27 -11.67 2.31
C LEU A 96 -10.79 -10.22 2.15
N TYR A 97 -11.08 -9.33 3.12
CA TYR A 97 -10.60 -7.94 3.07
C TYR A 97 -9.07 -7.84 3.10
N ILE A 98 -8.38 -8.76 3.79
CA ILE A 98 -6.92 -8.80 3.80
C ILE A 98 -6.37 -9.02 2.39
N TRP A 99 -7.00 -9.92 1.63
CA TRP A 99 -6.61 -10.18 0.24
C TRP A 99 -6.90 -8.99 -0.69
N VAL A 100 -8.00 -8.27 -0.45
CA VAL A 100 -8.30 -7.05 -1.20
C VAL A 100 -7.24 -5.98 -0.94
N LEU A 101 -6.88 -5.76 0.32
CA LEU A 101 -5.86 -4.78 0.68
C LEU A 101 -4.49 -5.15 0.09
N LEU A 102 -4.09 -6.42 0.18
CA LEU A 102 -2.84 -6.91 -0.43
C LEU A 102 -2.87 -6.77 -1.95
N PHE A 103 -4.00 -7.08 -2.60
CA PHE A 103 -4.14 -6.94 -4.04
C PHE A 103 -3.96 -5.48 -4.47
N VAL A 104 -4.63 -4.53 -3.82
CA VAL A 104 -4.51 -3.11 -4.13
C VAL A 104 -3.08 -2.61 -3.87
N LEU A 105 -2.49 -2.98 -2.72
CA LEU A 105 -1.12 -2.61 -2.36
C LEU A 105 -0.11 -3.10 -3.39
N ILE A 106 -0.16 -4.39 -3.74
CA ILE A 106 0.80 -5.01 -4.66
C ILE A 106 0.59 -4.49 -6.09
N SER A 107 -0.65 -4.36 -6.53
CA SER A 107 -0.97 -3.91 -7.90
C SER A 107 -0.58 -2.45 -8.12
N THR A 108 -0.90 -1.55 -7.17
CA THR A 108 -0.52 -0.14 -7.26
C THR A 108 0.99 0.03 -7.08
N GLY A 109 1.61 -0.76 -6.21
CA GLY A 109 3.05 -0.81 -6.02
C GLY A 109 3.79 -1.30 -7.26
N ALA A 110 3.29 -2.35 -7.92
CA ALA A 110 3.85 -2.84 -9.18
C ALA A 110 3.74 -1.79 -10.29
N LEU A 111 2.63 -1.05 -10.35
CA LEU A 111 2.46 0.04 -11.30
C LEU A 111 3.49 1.16 -11.08
N GLY A 112 3.71 1.57 -9.83
CA GLY A 112 4.75 2.53 -9.45
C GLY A 112 6.14 2.02 -9.77
N PHE A 113 6.42 0.74 -9.46
CA PHE A 113 7.68 0.10 -9.79
C PHE A 113 7.98 0.11 -11.29
N ILE A 114 7.00 -0.23 -12.14
CA ILE A 114 7.15 -0.21 -13.60
C ILE A 114 7.39 1.21 -14.11
N ASP A 115 6.70 2.22 -13.54
CA ASP A 115 6.89 3.62 -13.90
C ASP A 115 8.33 4.08 -13.62
N ASP A 116 8.84 3.80 -12.42
CA ASP A 116 10.19 4.17 -12.03
C ASP A 116 11.26 3.33 -12.75
N TYR A 117 11.03 2.04 -12.95
CA TYR A 117 11.91 1.17 -13.71
C TYR A 117 12.14 1.70 -15.14
N ARG A 118 11.07 2.14 -15.80
CA ARG A 118 11.18 2.76 -17.15
C ARG A 118 12.01 4.02 -17.13
N LYS A 119 11.81 4.89 -16.15
CA LYS A 119 12.57 6.14 -16.02
C LYS A 119 14.07 5.89 -15.84
N VAL A 120 14.41 4.86 -15.06
CA VAL A 120 15.80 4.60 -14.67
C VAL A 120 16.53 3.74 -15.68
N VAL A 121 15.95 2.59 -16.05
CA VAL A 121 16.63 1.60 -16.91
C VAL A 121 16.60 2.01 -18.38
N TYR A 122 15.43 2.47 -18.85
CA TYR A 122 15.31 2.94 -20.24
C TYR A 122 15.65 4.42 -20.41
N LYS A 123 16.00 5.13 -19.32
CA LYS A 123 16.27 6.57 -19.32
C LYS A 123 15.13 7.40 -19.95
N ASP A 124 13.93 6.88 -19.88
CA ASP A 124 12.72 7.56 -20.36
C ASP A 124 12.19 8.44 -19.23
N SER A 125 12.51 9.72 -19.25
CA SER A 125 12.09 10.68 -18.21
C SER A 125 10.57 10.78 -18.05
N LYS A 126 9.79 10.32 -19.02
CA LYS A 126 8.32 10.34 -18.99
C LYS A 126 7.71 9.14 -18.25
N GLY A 127 8.48 8.04 -18.10
CA GLY A 127 8.01 6.82 -17.45
C GLY A 127 6.86 6.13 -18.20
N LEU A 128 5.81 5.72 -17.48
CA LEU A 128 4.61 5.19 -18.08
C LEU A 128 3.78 6.30 -18.76
N PRO A 129 3.25 6.07 -19.98
CA PRO A 129 2.34 7.02 -20.59
C PRO A 129 1.15 7.30 -19.67
N PRO A 130 0.72 8.57 -19.50
CA PRO A 130 -0.37 8.93 -18.58
C PRO A 130 -1.65 8.13 -18.80
N ARG A 131 -1.97 7.84 -20.08
CA ARG A 131 -3.14 7.02 -20.45
C ARG A 131 -3.02 5.58 -19.94
N ALA A 132 -1.85 4.96 -20.09
CA ALA A 132 -1.62 3.59 -19.64
C ALA A 132 -1.67 3.51 -18.09
N LYS A 133 -1.09 4.49 -17.40
CA LYS A 133 -1.14 4.59 -15.93
C LYS A 133 -2.58 4.73 -15.44
N MET A 134 -3.36 5.65 -16.05
CA MET A 134 -4.76 5.87 -15.72
C MET A 134 -5.62 4.62 -15.97
N LEU A 135 -5.44 3.94 -17.12
CA LEU A 135 -6.16 2.72 -17.44
C LEU A 135 -5.86 1.59 -16.44
N ALA A 136 -4.59 1.40 -16.08
CA ALA A 136 -4.20 0.39 -15.09
C ALA A 136 -4.79 0.69 -13.71
N GLN A 137 -4.70 1.94 -13.24
CA GLN A 137 -5.31 2.37 -11.97
C GLN A 137 -6.83 2.19 -12.00
N SER A 138 -7.48 2.54 -13.11
CA SER A 138 -8.93 2.34 -13.27
C SER A 138 -9.32 0.87 -13.22
N ALA A 139 -8.55 -0.01 -13.88
CA ALA A 139 -8.81 -1.45 -13.84
C ALA A 139 -8.67 -2.01 -12.43
N ILE A 140 -7.64 -1.60 -11.67
CA ILE A 140 -7.45 -1.99 -10.27
C ILE A 140 -8.64 -1.52 -9.43
N ALA A 141 -9.04 -0.25 -9.56
CA ALA A 141 -10.13 0.32 -8.76
C ALA A 141 -11.48 -0.34 -9.04
N ILE A 142 -11.84 -0.50 -10.31
CA ILE A 142 -13.10 -1.14 -10.72
C ILE A 142 -13.09 -2.61 -10.32
N GLY A 143 -12.00 -3.33 -10.58
CA GLY A 143 -11.85 -4.73 -10.20
C GLY A 143 -11.99 -4.94 -8.70
N THR A 144 -11.39 -4.06 -7.89
CA THR A 144 -11.52 -4.07 -6.42
C THR A 144 -12.96 -3.83 -5.99
N GLY A 145 -13.62 -2.82 -6.56
CA GLY A 145 -15.02 -2.51 -6.23
C GLY A 145 -15.98 -3.66 -6.59
N LEU A 146 -15.81 -4.24 -7.78
CA LEU A 146 -16.60 -5.40 -8.21
C LEU A 146 -16.36 -6.62 -7.31
N PHE A 147 -15.12 -6.88 -6.94
CA PHE A 147 -14.81 -7.98 -6.02
C PHE A 147 -15.48 -7.80 -4.65
N LEU A 148 -15.44 -6.59 -4.10
CA LEU A 148 -16.10 -6.28 -2.84
C LEU A 148 -17.61 -6.51 -2.91
N VAL A 149 -18.25 -6.09 -4.00
CA VAL A 149 -19.71 -6.22 -4.15
C VAL A 149 -20.14 -7.66 -4.40
N TYR A 150 -19.44 -8.38 -5.30
CA TYR A 150 -19.92 -9.69 -5.77
C TYR A 150 -19.34 -10.88 -5.03
N VAL A 151 -18.14 -10.77 -4.49
CA VAL A 151 -17.43 -11.88 -3.83
C VAL A 151 -17.51 -11.75 -2.31
N VAL A 152 -17.17 -10.58 -1.77
CA VAL A 152 -17.21 -10.38 -0.31
C VAL A 152 -18.63 -10.33 0.22
N LYS A 153 -19.56 -9.73 -0.54
CA LYS A 153 -21.03 -9.73 -0.28
C LYS A 153 -21.41 -9.36 1.15
N MET A 154 -20.72 -8.43 1.75
CA MET A 154 -21.08 -7.97 3.10
C MET A 154 -22.40 -7.19 3.07
N PRO A 155 -23.26 -7.34 4.11
CA PRO A 155 -24.39 -6.46 4.30
C PRO A 155 -23.91 -5.00 4.28
N ASN A 156 -24.66 -4.12 3.63
CA ASN A 156 -24.41 -2.68 3.60
C ASN A 156 -23.10 -2.25 2.89
N THR A 157 -22.46 -3.12 2.10
CA THR A 157 -21.25 -2.76 1.33
C THR A 157 -21.45 -1.53 0.44
N THR A 158 -22.69 -1.29 -0.02
CA THR A 158 -23.03 -0.16 -0.91
C THR A 158 -23.60 1.05 -0.17
N GLU A 159 -23.60 1.02 1.15
CA GLU A 159 -24.07 2.13 1.98
C GLU A 159 -22.88 3.00 2.40
N VAL A 160 -23.08 4.31 2.36
CA VAL A 160 -22.10 5.26 2.85
C VAL A 160 -22.63 5.93 4.10
N VAL A 161 -21.88 5.81 5.18
CA VAL A 161 -22.15 6.52 6.42
C VAL A 161 -21.59 7.93 6.31
N VAL A 162 -22.46 8.95 6.50
CA VAL A 162 -21.99 10.34 6.50
C VAL A 162 -21.20 10.60 7.79
N PRO A 163 -19.96 11.09 7.70
CA PRO A 163 -19.17 11.43 8.88
C PRO A 163 -19.94 12.37 9.80
N PHE A 164 -19.85 12.15 11.11
CA PHE A 164 -20.55 12.86 12.19
C PHE A 164 -22.08 12.59 12.29
N PHE A 165 -22.74 12.10 11.24
CA PHE A 165 -24.16 11.79 11.20
C PHE A 165 -24.42 10.30 11.04
N LYS A 166 -24.07 9.50 12.04
CA LYS A 166 -24.15 8.02 12.00
C LYS A 166 -25.53 7.46 11.67
N MET A 167 -26.60 8.27 11.91
CA MET A 167 -27.97 7.88 11.61
C MET A 167 -28.34 8.05 10.11
N ILE A 168 -27.52 8.74 9.35
CA ILE A 168 -27.75 8.97 7.92
C ILE A 168 -26.94 7.94 7.14
N GLN A 169 -27.60 6.85 6.77
CA GLN A 169 -27.06 5.84 5.88
C GLN A 169 -27.74 6.02 4.52
N HIS A 170 -26.96 6.35 3.51
CA HIS A 170 -27.48 6.48 2.15
C HIS A 170 -27.06 5.27 1.31
N PRO A 171 -28.02 4.52 0.76
CA PRO A 171 -27.70 3.48 -0.20
C PRO A 171 -27.30 4.14 -1.54
N PHE A 172 -26.01 4.17 -1.82
CA PHE A 172 -25.49 4.67 -3.09
C PHE A 172 -25.68 3.68 -4.23
N GLY A 173 -26.08 2.45 -3.90
CA GLY A 173 -26.16 1.34 -4.83
C GLY A 173 -24.76 0.96 -5.37
N ILE A 174 -24.74 -0.04 -6.24
CA ILE A 174 -23.48 -0.57 -6.80
C ILE A 174 -22.72 0.50 -7.58
N ILE A 175 -23.40 1.29 -8.40
CA ILE A 175 -22.77 2.32 -9.23
C ILE A 175 -22.13 3.41 -8.37
N GLY A 176 -22.85 3.92 -7.37
CA GLY A 176 -22.30 4.93 -6.47
C GLY A 176 -21.10 4.42 -5.67
N PHE A 177 -21.17 3.18 -5.19
CA PHE A 177 -20.04 2.52 -4.52
C PHE A 177 -18.81 2.39 -5.43
N LEU A 178 -19.00 1.96 -6.68
CA LEU A 178 -17.90 1.87 -7.65
C LEU A 178 -17.27 3.24 -7.95
N ILE A 179 -18.08 4.29 -8.07
CA ILE A 179 -17.60 5.66 -8.27
C ILE A 179 -16.73 6.10 -7.08
N ILE A 180 -17.21 5.89 -5.85
CA ILE A 180 -16.45 6.25 -4.64
C ILE A 180 -15.15 5.45 -4.57
N THR A 181 -15.20 4.13 -4.76
CA THR A 181 -14.03 3.26 -4.76
C THR A 181 -13.01 3.69 -5.81
N TYR A 182 -13.47 4.08 -7.00
CA TYR A 182 -12.63 4.62 -8.05
C TYR A 182 -11.91 5.88 -7.62
N PHE A 183 -12.64 6.88 -7.11
CA PHE A 183 -12.02 8.13 -6.65
C PHE A 183 -11.08 7.94 -5.48
N VAL A 184 -11.40 7.04 -4.56
CA VAL A 184 -10.52 6.73 -3.43
C VAL A 184 -9.20 6.11 -3.92
N ILE A 185 -9.24 5.07 -4.74
CA ILE A 185 -8.03 4.35 -5.16
C ILE A 185 -7.22 5.20 -6.15
N VAL A 186 -7.85 5.70 -7.21
CA VAL A 186 -7.16 6.48 -8.26
C VAL A 186 -6.74 7.84 -7.72
N GLY A 187 -7.62 8.52 -6.98
CA GLY A 187 -7.34 9.82 -6.37
C GLY A 187 -6.19 9.76 -5.37
N SER A 188 -6.24 8.82 -4.42
CA SER A 188 -5.17 8.66 -3.42
C SER A 188 -3.84 8.29 -4.06
N SER A 189 -3.83 7.36 -5.02
CA SER A 189 -2.61 6.95 -5.73
C SER A 189 -1.95 8.11 -6.46
N ASN A 190 -2.72 8.97 -7.13
CA ASN A 190 -2.18 10.13 -7.84
C ASN A 190 -1.82 11.27 -6.88
N ALA A 191 -2.61 11.51 -5.82
CA ALA A 191 -2.31 12.53 -4.82
C ALA A 191 -0.98 12.24 -4.12
N VAL A 192 -0.75 10.99 -3.67
CA VAL A 192 0.52 10.58 -3.06
C VAL A 192 1.68 10.76 -4.04
N ASN A 193 1.51 10.36 -5.30
CA ASN A 193 2.56 10.52 -6.32
C ASN A 193 2.89 11.99 -6.61
N LEU A 194 1.91 12.90 -6.53
CA LEU A 194 2.15 14.34 -6.69
C LEU A 194 2.83 14.95 -5.45
N THR A 195 2.48 14.46 -4.27
CA THR A 195 3.05 14.94 -3.00
C THR A 195 4.51 14.53 -2.83
N ASP A 196 4.93 13.43 -3.46
CA ASP A 196 6.30 12.89 -3.41
C ASP A 196 7.29 13.68 -4.31
N GLY A 197 7.07 14.97 -4.44
CA GLY A 197 7.97 15.87 -5.18
C GLY A 197 9.16 16.37 -4.38
N LEU A 198 9.11 16.31 -3.06
CA LEU A 198 10.17 16.73 -2.14
C LEU A 198 10.44 15.63 -1.12
N ASP A 199 11.74 15.45 -0.77
CA ASP A 199 12.16 14.42 0.17
C ASP A 199 11.45 14.52 1.52
N GLY A 200 10.83 13.41 1.92
CA GLY A 200 10.13 13.29 3.20
C GLY A 200 8.76 13.96 3.26
N LEU A 201 8.35 14.74 2.25
CA LEU A 201 7.07 15.43 2.28
C LEU A 201 5.89 14.46 2.34
N VAL A 202 5.94 13.36 1.59
CA VAL A 202 4.88 12.35 1.56
C VAL A 202 4.85 11.48 2.82
N SER A 203 5.99 11.30 3.48
CA SER A 203 6.12 10.38 4.62
C SER A 203 5.25 10.79 5.80
N VAL A 204 5.20 12.09 6.12
CA VAL A 204 4.43 12.61 7.25
C VAL A 204 2.91 12.43 7.06
N PRO A 205 2.30 12.85 5.93
CA PRO A 205 0.89 12.59 5.67
C PRO A 205 0.53 11.10 5.68
N VAL A 206 1.38 10.23 5.12
CA VAL A 206 1.12 8.78 5.12
C VAL A 206 1.12 8.21 6.53
N VAL A 207 2.08 8.62 7.38
CA VAL A 207 2.11 8.21 8.80
C VAL A 207 0.87 8.69 9.53
N LEU A 208 0.45 9.95 9.34
CA LEU A 208 -0.74 10.50 10.01
C LEU A 208 -2.02 9.78 9.58
N VAL A 209 -2.18 9.49 8.28
CA VAL A 209 -3.33 8.71 7.78
C VAL A 209 -3.32 7.29 8.32
N ALA A 210 -2.16 6.63 8.33
CA ALA A 210 -2.03 5.27 8.86
C ALA A 210 -2.37 5.20 10.35
N LEU A 211 -1.89 6.17 11.15
CA LEU A 211 -2.23 6.28 12.57
C LEU A 211 -3.72 6.58 12.78
N GLY A 212 -4.31 7.48 11.99
CA GLY A 212 -5.73 7.79 12.07
C GLY A 212 -6.65 6.61 11.72
N LEU A 213 -6.20 5.71 10.85
CA LEU A 213 -6.93 4.48 10.51
C LEU A 213 -6.69 3.33 11.50
N ALA A 214 -5.64 3.41 12.33
CA ALA A 214 -5.30 2.39 13.32
C ALA A 214 -6.04 2.57 14.67
N VAL A 215 -6.65 3.73 14.92
CA VAL A 215 -7.43 4.06 16.13
C VAL A 215 -8.90 3.74 15.93
#